data_bb03e18b1bd918dcee24e07c6e91763b
#
_entry.id   bb03e18b1bd918dcee24e07c6e91763b
#
_cell.length_a   1.000
_cell.length_b   1.000
_cell.length_c   1.000
_cell.angle_alpha   90.00
_cell.angle_beta   90.00
_cell.angle_gamma   90.00
#
_symmetry.space_group_name_H-M   'P 1'
#
loop_
_entity.id
_entity.type
_entity.pdbx_description
1 polymer ?
#
loop_
_entity_poly.entity_id
_entity_poly.type
_entity_poly.pdbx_seq_one_letter_code
_entity_poly.pdbx_strand_id
1 'polypeptide(L)'
;TFPEIWAQIEPLIQGLPLVAHNRPFDQSCLKAVFAEYGMEYPGYEFYCTLAASRRCLDIPSHQLHLSAAACGYNMENHHHALADAEACAAIALKIL
;
A
#
# COMPACT_ATOMS: atom_id res chain seq x y z
N THR A 1 -7.37 20.07 4.93
CA THR A 1 -5.94 19.84 5.15
C THR A 1 -5.66 18.38 5.49
N PHE A 2 -4.39 17.98 5.41
CA PHE A 2 -4.01 16.62 5.76
C PHE A 2 -4.37 16.24 7.21
N PRO A 3 -4.10 17.08 8.23
CA PRO A 3 -4.47 16.73 9.59
C PRO A 3 -5.97 16.47 9.78
N GLU A 4 -6.81 17.24 9.10
CA GLU A 4 -8.27 17.05 9.18
C GLU A 4 -8.70 15.73 8.54
N ILE A 5 -8.13 15.41 7.38
CA ILE A 5 -8.40 14.15 6.68
C ILE A 5 -7.88 12.98 7.50
N TRP A 6 -6.68 13.09 8.03
CA TRP A 6 -6.06 12.02 8.80
C TRP A 6 -6.83 11.69 10.08
N ALA A 7 -7.41 12.72 10.72
CA ALA A 7 -8.25 12.52 11.91
C ALA A 7 -9.46 11.63 11.62
N GLN A 8 -9.94 11.61 10.37
CA GLN A 8 -11.05 10.74 9.97
C GLN A 8 -10.57 9.33 9.61
N ILE A 9 -9.35 9.19 9.10
CA ILE A 9 -8.79 7.91 8.65
C ILE A 9 -8.20 7.11 9.81
N GLU A 10 -7.50 7.78 10.73
CA GLU A 10 -6.76 7.12 11.80
C GLU A 10 -7.57 6.12 12.61
N PRO A 11 -8.81 6.43 13.04
CA PRO A 11 -9.61 5.44 13.77
C PRO A 11 -9.92 4.18 12.98
N LEU A 12 -9.95 4.27 11.65
CA LEU A 12 -10.24 3.13 10.78
C LEU A 12 -9.07 2.17 10.66
N ILE A 13 -7.84 2.67 10.83
CA ILE A 13 -6.61 1.87 10.64
C ILE A 13 -5.90 1.57 11.94
N GLN A 14 -6.39 2.06 13.06
CA GLN A 14 -5.75 1.89 14.36
C GLN A 14 -5.62 0.40 14.70
N GLY A 15 -4.39 -0.01 15.04
CA GLY A 15 -4.10 -1.40 15.36
C GLY A 15 -3.97 -2.33 14.16
N LEU A 16 -4.11 -1.81 12.94
CA LEU A 16 -4.01 -2.61 11.72
C LEU A 16 -2.68 -2.32 11.00
N PRO A 17 -2.08 -3.33 10.36
CA PRO A 17 -0.91 -3.10 9.53
C PRO A 17 -1.32 -2.39 8.24
N LEU A 18 -0.38 -1.63 7.67
CA LEU A 18 -0.57 -0.99 6.38
C LEU A 18 0.17 -1.81 5.31
N VAL A 19 -0.37 -1.82 4.11
CA VAL A 19 0.19 -2.58 3.00
C VAL A 19 0.37 -1.65 1.81
N ALA A 20 1.52 -1.76 1.15
CA ALA A 20 1.82 -0.97 -0.04
C ALA A 20 2.62 -1.80 -1.02
N HIS A 21 2.44 -1.52 -2.31
CA HIS A 21 3.26 -2.10 -3.36
C HIS A 21 4.45 -1.16 -3.57
N ASN A 22 5.60 -1.51 -3.06
CA ASN A 22 6.80 -0.68 -2.89
C ASN A 22 6.74 0.14 -1.58
N ARG A 23 6.69 -0.58 -0.47
CA ARG A 23 6.58 -0.03 0.88
C ARG A 23 7.54 1.11 1.22
N PRO A 24 8.87 1.03 0.87
CA PRO A 24 9.79 2.09 1.28
C PRO A 24 9.37 3.46 0.76
N PHE A 25 8.86 3.52 -0.46
CA PHE A 25 8.42 4.78 -1.05
C PHE A 25 7.19 5.34 -0.34
N ASP A 26 6.14 4.51 -0.19
CA ASP A 26 4.88 4.96 0.43
C ASP A 26 5.08 5.33 1.89
N GLN A 27 5.89 4.56 2.61
CA GLN A 27 6.18 4.85 4.01
C GLN A 27 6.95 6.16 4.16
N SER A 28 7.91 6.43 3.27
CA SER A 28 8.66 7.68 3.27
C SER A 28 7.76 8.87 2.99
N CYS A 29 6.83 8.73 2.04
CA CYS A 29 5.87 9.80 1.74
C CYS A 29 4.98 10.10 2.95
N LEU A 30 4.48 9.07 3.62
CA LEU A 30 3.63 9.25 4.79
C LEU A 30 4.38 9.93 5.93
N LYS A 31 5.62 9.49 6.20
CA LYS A 31 6.46 10.12 7.22
C LYS A 31 6.74 11.59 6.90
N ALA A 32 7.01 11.90 5.63
CA ALA A 32 7.28 13.27 5.19
C ALA A 32 6.07 14.17 5.40
N VAL A 33 4.86 13.68 5.09
CA VAL A 33 3.64 14.46 5.29
C VAL A 33 3.39 14.70 6.78
N PHE A 34 3.59 13.71 7.63
CA PHE A 34 3.47 13.88 9.07
C PHE A 34 4.43 14.97 9.58
N ALA A 35 5.68 14.93 9.11
CA ALA A 35 6.68 15.93 9.48
C ALA A 35 6.29 17.33 8.99
N GLU A 36 5.77 17.44 7.79
CA GLU A 36 5.34 18.72 7.20
C GLU A 36 4.31 19.43 8.07
N TYR A 37 3.39 18.68 8.68
CA TYR A 37 2.36 19.24 9.52
C TYR A 37 2.67 19.17 11.02
N GLY A 38 3.92 18.84 11.38
CA GLY A 38 4.33 18.75 12.77
C GLY A 38 3.63 17.66 13.56
N MET A 39 3.16 16.63 12.89
CA MET A 39 2.45 15.49 13.51
C MET A 39 3.44 14.38 13.87
N GLU A 40 3.20 13.72 15.00
CA GLU A 40 3.99 12.57 15.40
C GLU A 40 3.59 11.36 14.58
N TYR A 41 4.59 10.68 13.98
CA TYR A 41 4.37 9.45 13.22
C TYR A 41 4.32 8.25 14.18
N PRO A 42 3.19 7.51 14.24
CA PRO A 42 3.02 6.44 15.23
C PRO A 42 3.82 5.17 14.98
N GLY A 43 4.62 5.10 13.91
CA GLY A 43 5.40 3.91 13.62
C GLY A 43 4.53 2.75 13.11
N TYR A 44 3.68 3.01 12.12
CA TYR A 44 2.80 2.00 11.55
C TYR A 44 3.59 0.80 11.04
N GLU A 45 3.05 -0.39 11.26
CA GLU A 45 3.59 -1.62 10.70
C GLU A 45 3.22 -1.68 9.21
N PHE A 46 4.24 -1.82 8.38
CA PHE A 46 4.06 -1.86 6.92
C PHE A 46 4.50 -3.19 6.35
N TYR A 47 3.72 -3.72 5.42
CA TYR A 47 4.08 -4.87 4.59
C TYR A 47 4.19 -4.45 3.13
N CYS A 48 5.13 -5.06 2.41
CA CYS A 48 5.41 -4.71 1.01
C CYS A 48 5.00 -5.84 0.07
N THR A 49 3.95 -5.61 -0.73
CA THR A 49 3.49 -6.60 -1.69
C THR A 49 4.47 -6.76 -2.85
N LEU A 50 5.26 -5.74 -3.17
CA LEU A 50 6.31 -5.86 -4.19
C LEU A 50 7.37 -6.87 -3.76
N ALA A 51 7.86 -6.77 -2.52
CA ALA A 51 8.83 -7.70 -1.99
C ALA A 51 8.26 -9.13 -1.91
N ALA A 52 7.01 -9.25 -1.47
CA ALA A 52 6.32 -10.54 -1.40
C ALA A 52 6.11 -11.14 -2.79
N SER A 53 5.75 -10.32 -3.78
CA SER A 53 5.58 -10.74 -5.16
C SER A 53 6.88 -11.32 -5.71
N ARG A 54 8.01 -10.64 -5.46
CA ARG A 54 9.33 -11.12 -5.91
C ARG A 54 9.71 -12.46 -5.32
N ARG A 55 9.24 -12.76 -4.11
CA ARG A 55 9.54 -14.03 -3.45
C ARG A 55 8.59 -15.15 -3.83
N CYS A 56 7.32 -14.81 -4.10
CA CYS A 56 6.25 -15.80 -4.22
C CYS A 56 5.76 -16.03 -5.64
N LEU A 57 5.97 -15.08 -6.55
CA LEU A 57 5.44 -15.14 -7.91
C LEU A 57 6.57 -15.25 -8.92
N ASP A 58 6.44 -16.20 -9.84
CA ASP A 58 7.39 -16.40 -10.94
C ASP A 58 6.83 -15.72 -12.19
N ILE A 59 7.03 -14.40 -12.26
CA ILE A 59 6.56 -13.58 -13.37
C ILE A 59 7.68 -12.66 -13.85
N PRO A 60 7.65 -12.25 -15.14
CA PRO A 60 8.77 -11.46 -15.70
C PRO A 60 8.88 -10.05 -15.15
N SER A 61 7.83 -9.51 -14.60
CA SER A 61 7.83 -8.18 -13.99
C SER A 61 6.89 -8.15 -12.79
N HIS A 62 7.28 -7.45 -11.74
CA HIS A 62 6.51 -7.34 -10.50
C HIS A 62 5.83 -5.99 -10.35
N GLN A 63 5.54 -5.30 -11.45
CA GLN A 63 4.70 -4.12 -11.43
C GLN A 63 3.33 -4.48 -10.85
N LEU A 64 2.68 -3.49 -10.25
CA LEU A 64 1.43 -3.71 -9.52
C LEU A 64 0.38 -4.48 -10.33
N HIS A 65 0.11 -4.03 -11.56
CA HIS A 65 -0.93 -4.66 -12.39
C HIS A 65 -0.59 -6.11 -12.78
N LEU A 66 0.69 -6.41 -12.98
CA LEU A 66 1.13 -7.76 -13.34
C LEU A 66 1.10 -8.71 -12.14
N SER A 67 1.53 -8.22 -10.98
CA SER A 67 1.44 -8.99 -9.74
C SER A 67 -0.02 -9.25 -9.35
N ALA A 68 -0.88 -8.25 -9.51
CA ALA A 68 -2.31 -8.39 -9.23
C ALA A 68 -2.96 -9.41 -10.17
N ALA A 69 -2.63 -9.36 -11.47
CA ALA A 69 -3.16 -10.33 -12.44
C ALA A 69 -2.74 -11.76 -12.10
N ALA A 70 -1.50 -11.96 -11.67
CA ALA A 70 -1.01 -13.27 -11.23
C ALA A 70 -1.77 -13.77 -9.99
N CYS A 71 -2.31 -12.86 -9.18
CA CYS A 71 -3.13 -13.19 -8.02
C CYS A 71 -4.63 -13.24 -8.32
N GLY A 72 -5.01 -13.14 -9.58
CA GLY A 72 -6.41 -13.26 -10.00
C GLY A 72 -7.20 -11.96 -10.03
N TYR A 73 -6.53 -10.82 -9.93
CA TYR A 73 -7.19 -9.51 -9.95
C TYR A 73 -6.81 -8.74 -11.21
N ASN A 74 -7.79 -8.43 -12.04
CA ASN A 74 -7.57 -7.66 -13.27
C ASN A 74 -7.83 -6.18 -13.03
N MET A 75 -6.78 -5.37 -13.22
CA MET A 75 -6.89 -3.93 -13.10
C MET A 75 -7.37 -3.34 -14.43
N GLU A 76 -8.53 -2.69 -14.41
CA GLU A 76 -9.07 -2.03 -15.59
C GLU A 76 -8.65 -0.57 -15.69
N ASN A 77 -8.44 0.09 -14.55
CA ASN A 77 -8.11 1.51 -14.46
C ASN A 77 -6.75 1.72 -13.82
N HIS A 78 -5.68 1.59 -14.60
CA HIS A 78 -4.33 1.90 -14.13
C HIS A 78 -4.24 3.35 -13.67
N HIS A 79 -3.41 3.60 -12.66
CA HIS A 79 -3.14 4.94 -12.13
C HIS A 79 -4.32 5.60 -11.42
N HIS A 80 -5.37 4.86 -11.15
CA HIS A 80 -6.44 5.31 -10.28
C HIS A 80 -6.14 4.85 -8.86
N ALA A 81 -6.12 5.78 -7.90
CA ALA A 81 -5.67 5.49 -6.53
C ALA A 81 -6.46 4.35 -5.88
N LEU A 82 -7.78 4.32 -6.03
CA LEU A 82 -8.60 3.27 -5.46
C LEU A 82 -8.33 1.92 -6.11
N ALA A 83 -8.20 1.89 -7.44
CA ALA A 83 -7.89 0.66 -8.17
C ALA A 83 -6.51 0.12 -7.77
N ASP A 84 -5.53 1.00 -7.58
CA ASP A 84 -4.20 0.61 -7.11
C ASP A 84 -4.26 0.02 -5.71
N ALA A 85 -5.02 0.63 -4.82
CA ALA A 85 -5.20 0.14 -3.45
C ALA A 85 -5.90 -1.23 -3.42
N GLU A 86 -6.93 -1.41 -4.24
CA GLU A 86 -7.64 -2.69 -4.34
C GLU A 86 -6.75 -3.79 -4.90
N ALA A 87 -5.93 -3.47 -5.91
CA ALA A 87 -4.98 -4.41 -6.48
C ALA A 87 -3.94 -4.83 -5.43
N CYS A 88 -3.42 -3.89 -4.68
CA CYS A 88 -2.49 -4.16 -3.61
C CYS A 88 -3.12 -5.07 -2.53
N ALA A 89 -4.37 -4.79 -2.16
CA ALA A 89 -5.11 -5.60 -1.20
C ALA A 89 -5.32 -7.04 -1.73
N ALA A 90 -5.63 -7.19 -3.01
CA ALA A 90 -5.81 -8.51 -3.63
C ALA A 90 -4.51 -9.33 -3.57
N ILE A 91 -3.37 -8.69 -3.84
CA ILE A 91 -2.07 -9.36 -3.72
C ILE A 91 -1.81 -9.76 -2.26
N ALA A 92 -2.05 -8.86 -1.34
CA ALA A 92 -1.82 -9.10 0.09
C ALA A 92 -2.66 -10.28 0.59
N LEU A 93 -3.93 -10.37 0.21
CA LEU A 93 -4.81 -11.46 0.60
C LEU A 93 -4.37 -12.80 0.03
N LYS A 94 -3.64 -12.80 -1.08
CA LYS A 94 -3.21 -14.03 -1.74
C LYS A 94 -1.87 -14.54 -1.23
N ILE A 95 -0.90 -13.65 -0.97
CA ILE A 95 0.48 -14.08 -0.72
C ILE A 95 1.10 -13.54 0.58
N LEU A 96 0.39 -12.71 1.31
CA LEU A 96 0.87 -12.25 2.62
C LEU A 96 0.26 -13.03 3.77
#